data_babb714053861eff79228fd0a209ad3b
#
_entry.id   babb714053861eff79228fd0a209ad3b
#
_cell.length_a   1.000
_cell.length_b   1.000
_cell.length_c   1.000
_cell.angle_alpha   90.00
_cell.angle_beta   90.00
_cell.angle_gamma   90.00
#
_symmetry.space_group_name_H-M   'P 1'
#
loop_
_entity.id
_entity.type
_entity.pdbx_description
1 polymer ?
#
loop_
_entity_poly.entity_id
_entity_poly.type
_entity_poly.pdbx_seq_one_letter_code
_entity_poly.pdbx_strand_id
1 'polypeptide(L)'
;AVVQIADMLVPADKGKNAIMEYALDGLVAYSAAPGRDKEAAAVRKGLALAIEKCTDNPNKAFLMTLLQRCAKAEDAPVFVKYVTDKYLAEWAVNGLVATPGTEDVLMDLIQKSQSPCKVLAYAAGTKKLKAAEPVLLGWIPSADAETQKAIYHALGMCGTSASVKALGNAAKAVNYAWEASDVTASYLRLLQNLVANGEGKVALAAAKKLLKATDKSHIRGAALQLIFAVDGKKALPYLYTAMKDPCREYRVNALRLSEPYVNELVYVALNKVLKDKEEKTVKADILNWFGTNHVSSQINAVVAGMSSSNDEVAKAAIAAAGKIGGETALTNLVAQLNGKHAEAAHAALLTFNGKVNPGILTALDGDAKTQVRALQIASTRQMDEAADKVFALLNASD
;
A
#
# COMPACT_ATOMS: atom_id res chain seq x y z
N ALA A 1 -39.48 -5.39 26.76
CA ALA A 1 -39.26 -6.20 25.55
C ALA A 1 -37.84 -6.77 25.51
N VAL A 2 -36.74 -5.94 25.47
CA VAL A 2 -35.35 -6.45 25.32
C VAL A 2 -34.98 -7.52 26.35
N VAL A 3 -35.17 -7.24 27.64
CA VAL A 3 -34.89 -8.19 28.73
C VAL A 3 -35.74 -9.45 28.61
N GLN A 4 -37.02 -9.30 28.28
CA GLN A 4 -37.92 -10.45 28.12
C GLN A 4 -37.50 -11.39 26.99
N ILE A 5 -37.06 -10.85 25.86
CA ILE A 5 -36.55 -11.64 24.74
C ILE A 5 -35.20 -12.28 25.13
N ALA A 6 -34.31 -11.51 25.79
CA ALA A 6 -33.03 -12.04 26.26
C ALA A 6 -33.19 -13.17 27.30
N ASP A 7 -34.19 -13.09 28.17
CA ASP A 7 -34.52 -14.15 29.15
C ASP A 7 -35.02 -15.44 28.48
N MET A 8 -35.39 -15.42 27.19
CA MET A 8 -35.76 -16.59 26.39
C MET A 8 -34.58 -17.28 25.71
N LEU A 9 -33.38 -16.67 25.75
CA LEU A 9 -32.18 -17.29 25.19
C LEU A 9 -31.82 -18.54 25.98
N VAL A 10 -31.65 -19.65 25.29
CA VAL A 10 -31.13 -20.90 25.86
C VAL A 10 -29.61 -20.95 25.71
N PRO A 11 -28.88 -21.81 26.47
CA PRO A 11 -27.46 -21.98 26.29
C PRO A 11 -27.10 -22.19 24.82
N ALA A 12 -26.04 -21.49 24.33
CA ALA A 12 -25.72 -21.36 22.91
C ALA A 12 -25.41 -22.71 22.22
N ASP A 13 -24.97 -23.71 22.98
CA ASP A 13 -24.69 -25.07 22.50
C ASP A 13 -25.96 -25.84 22.06
N LYS A 14 -27.16 -25.35 22.42
CA LYS A 14 -28.44 -25.98 22.09
C LYS A 14 -29.11 -25.47 20.80
N GLY A 15 -28.51 -24.49 20.15
CA GLY A 15 -28.81 -24.10 18.77
C GLY A 15 -30.23 -23.57 18.47
N LYS A 16 -30.95 -23.02 19.45
CA LYS A 16 -32.37 -22.61 19.30
C LYS A 16 -32.61 -21.10 19.44
N ASN A 17 -31.58 -20.26 19.37
CA ASN A 17 -31.66 -18.81 19.65
C ASN A 17 -32.00 -17.92 18.45
N ALA A 18 -31.96 -18.44 17.21
CA ALA A 18 -32.04 -17.63 15.99
C ALA A 18 -33.20 -16.63 15.95
N ILE A 19 -34.38 -16.99 16.44
CA ILE A 19 -35.57 -16.11 16.46
C ILE A 19 -35.35 -14.95 17.46
N MET A 20 -34.87 -15.27 18.68
CA MET A 20 -34.61 -14.27 19.71
C MET A 20 -33.45 -13.35 19.32
N GLU A 21 -32.39 -13.90 18.75
CA GLU A 21 -31.24 -13.13 18.21
C GLU A 21 -31.70 -12.18 17.10
N TYR A 22 -32.49 -12.66 16.14
CA TYR A 22 -33.07 -11.84 15.09
C TYR A 22 -33.99 -10.73 15.65
N ALA A 23 -34.83 -11.05 16.65
CA ALA A 23 -35.70 -10.05 17.26
C ALA A 23 -34.93 -8.98 18.03
N LEU A 24 -33.86 -9.35 18.77
CA LEU A 24 -32.99 -8.41 19.47
C LEU A 24 -32.20 -7.54 18.50
N ASP A 25 -31.65 -8.13 17.44
CA ASP A 25 -30.96 -7.38 16.38
C ASP A 25 -31.90 -6.38 15.68
N GLY A 26 -33.12 -6.82 15.36
CA GLY A 26 -34.17 -5.98 14.79
C GLY A 26 -34.57 -4.80 15.69
N LEU A 27 -34.63 -5.00 17.02
CA LEU A 27 -34.88 -3.91 17.97
C LEU A 27 -33.74 -2.87 17.97
N VAL A 28 -32.48 -3.31 17.93
CA VAL A 28 -31.32 -2.40 17.83
C VAL A 28 -31.38 -1.63 16.53
N ALA A 29 -31.57 -2.31 15.39
CA ALA A 29 -31.68 -1.66 14.08
C ALA A 29 -32.85 -0.67 14.01
N TYR A 30 -34.01 -1.04 14.52
CA TYR A 30 -35.19 -0.17 14.57
C TYR A 30 -34.94 1.10 15.40
N SER A 31 -34.30 0.93 16.57
CA SER A 31 -34.03 2.06 17.48
C SER A 31 -32.96 3.03 16.97
N ALA A 32 -32.11 2.59 16.03
CA ALA A 32 -31.07 3.42 15.41
C ALA A 32 -31.62 4.42 14.39
N ALA A 33 -32.91 4.33 14.00
CA ALA A 33 -33.50 5.25 13.03
C ALA A 33 -33.63 6.68 13.60
N PRO A 34 -33.48 7.73 12.75
CA PRO A 34 -33.62 9.10 13.19
C PRO A 34 -34.96 9.38 13.91
N GLY A 35 -34.90 10.18 14.96
CA GLY A 35 -36.10 10.57 15.75
C GLY A 35 -36.56 9.55 16.80
N ARG A 36 -35.76 8.46 17.02
CA ARG A 36 -36.08 7.38 17.98
C ARG A 36 -35.19 7.36 19.22
N ASP A 37 -34.79 8.53 19.68
CA ASP A 37 -33.84 8.65 20.81
C ASP A 37 -34.34 7.98 22.11
N LYS A 38 -35.64 8.02 22.36
CA LYS A 38 -36.25 7.39 23.54
C LYS A 38 -36.20 5.87 23.44
N GLU A 39 -36.52 5.33 22.27
CA GLU A 39 -36.43 3.91 21.97
C GLU A 39 -34.99 3.42 22.04
N ALA A 40 -34.05 4.17 21.46
CA ALA A 40 -32.63 3.87 21.52
C ALA A 40 -32.11 3.80 22.98
N ALA A 41 -32.47 4.77 23.82
CA ALA A 41 -32.12 4.76 25.22
C ALA A 41 -32.73 3.57 25.98
N ALA A 42 -34.00 3.24 25.67
CA ALA A 42 -34.68 2.08 26.27
C ALA A 42 -34.03 0.73 25.84
N VAL A 43 -33.62 0.64 24.57
CA VAL A 43 -32.91 -0.57 24.04
C VAL A 43 -31.57 -0.73 24.73
N ARG A 44 -30.75 0.35 24.81
CA ARG A 44 -29.43 0.30 25.50
C ARG A 44 -29.58 -0.11 26.97
N LYS A 45 -30.49 0.52 27.69
CA LYS A 45 -30.79 0.13 29.09
C LYS A 45 -31.25 -1.32 29.22
N GLY A 46 -32.07 -1.77 28.28
CA GLY A 46 -32.53 -3.16 28.25
C GLY A 46 -31.40 -4.15 27.97
N LEU A 47 -30.50 -3.84 27.06
CA LEU A 47 -29.32 -4.66 26.77
C LEU A 47 -28.36 -4.69 27.95
N ALA A 48 -28.09 -3.56 28.61
CA ALA A 48 -27.26 -3.49 29.80
C ALA A 48 -27.77 -4.41 30.92
N LEU A 49 -29.09 -4.39 31.18
CA LEU A 49 -29.72 -5.27 32.17
C LEU A 49 -29.67 -6.75 31.73
N ALA A 50 -29.88 -7.03 30.44
CA ALA A 50 -29.80 -8.37 29.89
C ALA A 50 -28.39 -8.97 30.02
N ILE A 51 -27.35 -8.17 29.69
CA ILE A 51 -25.95 -8.56 29.85
C ILE A 51 -25.63 -8.90 31.33
N GLU A 52 -26.13 -8.10 32.24
CA GLU A 52 -25.90 -8.35 33.69
C GLU A 52 -26.55 -9.64 34.17
N LYS A 53 -27.80 -9.94 33.73
CA LYS A 53 -28.54 -11.13 34.11
C LYS A 53 -28.08 -12.41 33.39
N CYS A 54 -27.61 -12.31 32.17
CA CYS A 54 -27.24 -13.47 31.38
C CYS A 54 -26.06 -14.22 32.02
N THR A 55 -26.21 -15.53 32.21
CA THR A 55 -25.15 -16.39 32.80
C THR A 55 -24.38 -17.19 31.75
N ASP A 56 -24.93 -17.35 30.56
CA ASP A 56 -24.26 -18.03 29.43
C ASP A 56 -23.33 -17.05 28.73
N ASN A 57 -22.05 -17.38 28.70
CA ASN A 57 -21.03 -16.46 28.15
C ASN A 57 -21.18 -16.19 26.65
N PRO A 58 -21.44 -17.17 25.76
CA PRO A 58 -21.74 -16.91 24.37
C PRO A 58 -22.92 -15.95 24.14
N ASN A 59 -24.04 -16.18 24.85
CA ASN A 59 -25.18 -15.28 24.77
C ASN A 59 -24.86 -13.88 25.32
N LYS A 60 -24.08 -13.79 26.39
CA LYS A 60 -23.63 -12.52 26.95
C LYS A 60 -22.73 -11.77 25.94
N ALA A 61 -21.81 -12.46 25.25
CA ALA A 61 -21.00 -11.91 24.19
C ALA A 61 -21.84 -11.37 23.02
N PHE A 62 -22.87 -12.12 22.62
CA PHE A 62 -23.83 -11.66 21.61
C PHE A 62 -24.54 -10.36 22.04
N LEU A 63 -25.07 -10.33 23.29
CA LEU A 63 -25.72 -9.12 23.82
C LEU A 63 -24.76 -7.92 23.89
N MET A 64 -23.47 -8.15 24.23
CA MET A 64 -22.44 -7.12 24.19
C MET A 64 -22.22 -6.60 22.77
N THR A 65 -22.22 -7.49 21.76
CA THR A 65 -22.11 -7.08 20.35
C THR A 65 -23.28 -6.21 19.90
N LEU A 66 -24.48 -6.50 20.39
CA LEU A 66 -25.65 -5.66 20.14
C LEU A 66 -25.52 -4.29 20.81
N LEU A 67 -25.09 -4.24 22.09
CA LEU A 67 -24.87 -2.99 22.81
C LEU A 67 -23.78 -2.16 22.14
N GLN A 68 -22.67 -2.76 21.69
CA GLN A 68 -21.58 -2.11 20.97
C GLN A 68 -22.08 -1.27 19.79
N ARG A 69 -23.10 -1.72 19.07
CA ARG A 69 -23.65 -1.04 17.87
C ARG A 69 -24.44 0.23 18.19
N CYS A 70 -24.89 0.41 19.43
CA CYS A 70 -25.73 1.52 19.83
C CYS A 70 -25.26 2.24 21.09
N ALA A 71 -24.18 1.79 21.72
CA ALA A 71 -23.66 2.32 22.97
C ALA A 71 -23.24 3.80 22.86
N LYS A 72 -23.45 4.53 23.94
CA LYS A 72 -22.91 5.87 24.20
C LYS A 72 -21.93 5.82 25.36
N ALA A 73 -21.17 6.88 25.58
CA ALA A 73 -20.16 6.95 26.66
C ALA A 73 -20.71 6.57 28.04
N GLU A 74 -21.97 6.88 28.32
CA GLU A 74 -22.67 6.53 29.57
C GLU A 74 -22.85 5.03 29.77
N ASP A 75 -22.78 4.23 28.70
CA ASP A 75 -22.92 2.76 28.75
C ASP A 75 -21.56 2.06 29.02
N ALA A 76 -20.44 2.80 29.00
CA ALA A 76 -19.09 2.26 29.22
C ALA A 76 -18.96 1.40 30.48
N PRO A 77 -19.58 1.72 31.64
CA PRO A 77 -19.51 0.88 32.84
C PRO A 77 -20.00 -0.55 32.65
N VAL A 78 -20.89 -0.79 31.68
CA VAL A 78 -21.38 -2.15 31.37
C VAL A 78 -20.22 -3.00 30.84
N PHE A 79 -19.41 -2.45 29.94
CA PHE A 79 -18.26 -3.14 29.35
C PHE A 79 -17.11 -3.27 30.35
N VAL A 80 -16.81 -2.21 31.11
CA VAL A 80 -15.72 -2.18 32.10
C VAL A 80 -15.76 -3.36 33.07
N LYS A 81 -16.96 -3.81 33.49
CA LYS A 81 -17.14 -4.97 34.37
C LYS A 81 -16.48 -6.26 33.86
N TYR A 82 -16.28 -6.38 32.53
CA TYR A 82 -15.87 -7.64 31.90
C TYR A 82 -14.49 -7.57 31.22
N VAL A 83 -13.76 -6.46 31.35
CA VAL A 83 -12.44 -6.28 30.66
C VAL A 83 -11.37 -7.26 31.15
N THR A 84 -11.53 -7.80 32.35
CA THR A 84 -10.64 -8.82 32.95
C THR A 84 -11.23 -10.21 32.91
N ASP A 85 -12.42 -10.39 32.36
CA ASP A 85 -13.05 -11.71 32.24
C ASP A 85 -12.34 -12.54 31.16
N LYS A 86 -12.02 -13.77 31.50
CA LYS A 86 -11.25 -14.66 30.61
C LYS A 86 -11.93 -14.91 29.25
N TYR A 87 -13.26 -14.93 29.21
CA TYR A 87 -14.03 -15.17 27.98
C TYR A 87 -14.49 -13.87 27.33
N LEU A 88 -14.95 -12.90 28.13
CA LEU A 88 -15.67 -11.72 27.64
C LEU A 88 -14.79 -10.48 27.41
N ALA A 89 -13.51 -10.51 27.80
CA ALA A 89 -12.62 -9.33 27.72
C ALA A 89 -12.56 -8.72 26.32
N GLU A 90 -12.52 -9.56 25.28
CA GLU A 90 -12.43 -9.07 23.90
C GLU A 90 -13.71 -8.32 23.48
N TRP A 91 -14.88 -8.86 23.75
CA TRP A 91 -16.16 -8.19 23.46
C TRP A 91 -16.34 -6.91 24.27
N ALA A 92 -15.93 -6.94 25.53
CA ALA A 92 -16.00 -5.79 26.41
C ALA A 92 -15.09 -4.64 25.92
N VAL A 93 -13.85 -4.95 25.59
CA VAL A 93 -12.92 -3.93 25.07
C VAL A 93 -13.33 -3.45 23.69
N ASN A 94 -13.82 -4.34 22.81
CA ASN A 94 -14.36 -3.94 21.51
C ASN A 94 -15.59 -3.02 21.66
N GLY A 95 -16.44 -3.26 22.66
CA GLY A 95 -17.54 -2.37 23.02
C GLY A 95 -17.05 -0.97 23.38
N LEU A 96 -16.00 -0.87 24.24
CA LEU A 96 -15.39 0.42 24.58
C LEU A 96 -14.74 1.08 23.36
N VAL A 97 -14.01 0.33 22.53
CA VAL A 97 -13.37 0.86 21.33
C VAL A 97 -14.39 1.42 20.35
N ALA A 98 -15.51 0.75 20.14
CA ALA A 98 -16.55 1.21 19.22
C ALA A 98 -17.35 2.43 19.77
N THR A 99 -17.41 2.59 21.08
CA THR A 99 -18.18 3.66 21.71
C THR A 99 -17.39 5.00 21.66
N PRO A 100 -17.97 6.07 21.13
CA PRO A 100 -17.35 7.40 21.17
C PRO A 100 -17.22 7.93 22.62
N GLY A 101 -16.12 8.64 22.92
CA GLY A 101 -15.92 9.31 24.20
C GLY A 101 -15.51 8.36 25.33
N THR A 102 -14.92 7.21 25.01
CA THR A 102 -14.43 6.21 25.99
C THR A 102 -12.90 6.21 26.12
N GLU A 103 -12.21 7.16 25.50
CA GLU A 103 -10.76 7.24 25.45
C GLU A 103 -10.16 7.31 26.87
N ASP A 104 -10.73 8.12 27.76
CA ASP A 104 -10.28 8.26 29.15
C ASP A 104 -10.53 6.98 29.95
N VAL A 105 -11.64 6.29 29.70
CA VAL A 105 -11.96 5.00 30.33
C VAL A 105 -10.93 3.94 29.93
N LEU A 106 -10.59 3.87 28.65
CA LEU A 106 -9.56 2.95 28.15
C LEU A 106 -8.18 3.29 28.73
N MET A 107 -7.83 4.58 28.83
CA MET A 107 -6.57 5.01 29.44
C MET A 107 -6.49 4.62 30.92
N ASP A 108 -7.55 4.81 31.68
CA ASP A 108 -7.62 4.41 33.08
C ASP A 108 -7.43 2.90 33.25
N LEU A 109 -8.08 2.09 32.41
CA LEU A 109 -7.92 0.64 32.39
C LEU A 109 -6.50 0.20 32.05
N ILE A 110 -5.85 0.84 31.07
CA ILE A 110 -4.46 0.57 30.67
C ILE A 110 -3.51 0.90 31.81
N GLN A 111 -3.68 2.06 32.47
CA GLN A 111 -2.83 2.51 33.57
C GLN A 111 -2.97 1.66 34.83
N LYS A 112 -4.16 1.16 35.10
CA LYS A 112 -4.47 0.29 36.25
C LYS A 112 -4.14 -1.18 36.03
N SER A 113 -3.85 -1.59 34.80
CA SER A 113 -3.54 -2.98 34.49
C SER A 113 -2.23 -3.42 35.16
N GLN A 114 -2.32 -4.46 36.00
CA GLN A 114 -1.18 -5.00 36.75
C GLN A 114 -0.23 -5.84 35.90
N SER A 115 -0.64 -6.20 34.69
CA SER A 115 0.14 -7.01 33.75
C SER A 115 -0.17 -6.63 32.31
N PRO A 116 0.72 -6.97 31.35
CA PRO A 116 0.45 -6.77 29.95
C PRO A 116 -0.90 -7.39 29.53
N CYS A 117 -1.71 -6.61 28.81
CA CYS A 117 -3.04 -7.03 28.39
C CYS A 117 -3.21 -6.83 26.88
N LYS A 118 -3.35 -7.95 26.16
CA LYS A 118 -3.47 -7.99 24.68
C LYS A 118 -4.59 -7.09 24.18
N VAL A 119 -5.80 -7.24 24.72
CA VAL A 119 -6.97 -6.51 24.24
C VAL A 119 -6.88 -5.00 24.50
N LEU A 120 -6.31 -4.60 25.63
CA LEU A 120 -6.08 -3.18 25.95
C LEU A 120 -4.97 -2.58 25.07
N ALA A 121 -3.94 -3.35 24.73
CA ALA A 121 -2.92 -2.91 23.77
C ALA A 121 -3.55 -2.66 22.40
N TYR A 122 -4.39 -3.57 21.87
CA TYR A 122 -5.12 -3.33 20.62
C TYR A 122 -6.04 -2.10 20.69
N ALA A 123 -6.74 -1.93 21.81
CA ALA A 123 -7.59 -0.76 22.02
C ALA A 123 -6.79 0.55 21.93
N ALA A 124 -5.61 0.60 22.59
CA ALA A 124 -4.71 1.75 22.53
C ALA A 124 -4.31 2.11 21.12
N GLY A 125 -3.94 1.11 20.30
CA GLY A 125 -3.60 1.28 18.88
C GLY A 125 -4.77 1.77 18.04
N THR A 126 -5.93 1.14 18.19
CA THR A 126 -7.14 1.43 17.41
C THR A 126 -7.66 2.84 17.68
N LYS A 127 -7.68 3.26 18.93
CA LYS A 127 -8.09 4.60 19.36
C LYS A 127 -6.96 5.63 19.26
N LYS A 128 -5.76 5.20 18.85
CA LYS A 128 -4.55 6.04 18.73
C LYS A 128 -4.23 6.80 20.03
N LEU A 129 -4.30 6.11 21.16
CA LEU A 129 -4.07 6.68 22.49
C LEU A 129 -2.58 6.90 22.74
N LYS A 130 -2.04 8.05 22.32
CA LYS A 130 -0.62 8.41 22.50
C LYS A 130 -0.18 8.35 23.95
N ALA A 131 -1.06 8.70 24.89
CA ALA A 131 -0.78 8.68 26.31
C ALA A 131 -0.52 7.26 26.87
N ALA A 132 -0.93 6.21 26.16
CA ALA A 132 -0.68 4.82 26.52
C ALA A 132 0.77 4.37 26.25
N GLU A 133 1.54 5.10 25.42
CA GLU A 133 2.88 4.71 24.97
C GLU A 133 3.83 4.31 26.10
N PRO A 134 3.98 5.06 27.21
CA PRO A 134 4.89 4.70 28.29
C PRO A 134 4.52 3.34 28.95
N VAL A 135 3.23 3.08 29.13
CA VAL A 135 2.73 1.82 29.70
C VAL A 135 3.00 0.66 28.75
N LEU A 136 2.66 0.84 27.46
CA LEU A 136 2.91 -0.18 26.42
C LEU A 136 4.39 -0.53 26.29
N LEU A 137 5.29 0.46 26.35
CA LEU A 137 6.74 0.24 26.34
C LEU A 137 7.18 -0.55 27.58
N GLY A 138 6.61 -0.24 28.73
CA GLY A 138 6.87 -0.96 29.99
C GLY A 138 6.40 -2.41 29.97
N TRP A 139 5.39 -2.74 29.19
CA TRP A 139 4.85 -4.09 29.08
C TRP A 139 5.71 -5.04 28.22
N ILE A 140 6.48 -4.52 27.26
CA ILE A 140 7.22 -5.35 26.29
C ILE A 140 8.04 -6.47 26.95
N PRO A 141 8.84 -6.23 28.02
CA PRO A 141 9.72 -7.27 28.56
C PRO A 141 9.03 -8.46 29.22
N SER A 142 7.78 -8.26 29.71
CA SER A 142 7.03 -9.28 30.45
C SER A 142 5.84 -9.85 29.69
N ALA A 143 5.56 -9.35 28.48
CA ALA A 143 4.45 -9.81 27.66
C ALA A 143 4.78 -11.13 26.97
N ASP A 144 3.79 -12.01 26.82
CA ASP A 144 3.85 -13.16 25.93
C ASP A 144 3.85 -12.74 24.44
N ALA A 145 4.12 -13.68 23.53
CA ALA A 145 4.27 -13.40 22.12
C ALA A 145 3.04 -12.73 21.48
N GLU A 146 1.84 -13.17 21.83
CA GLU A 146 0.58 -12.60 21.30
C GLU A 146 0.35 -11.18 21.83
N THR A 147 0.64 -10.95 23.09
CA THR A 147 0.54 -9.63 23.72
C THR A 147 1.63 -8.69 23.19
N GLN A 148 2.87 -9.19 22.97
CA GLN A 148 3.93 -8.39 22.33
C GLN A 148 3.54 -7.95 20.93
N LYS A 149 2.94 -8.83 20.12
CA LYS A 149 2.40 -8.48 18.81
C LYS A 149 1.40 -7.34 18.89
N ALA A 150 0.45 -7.43 19.84
CA ALA A 150 -0.53 -6.37 20.07
C ALA A 150 0.11 -5.04 20.48
N ILE A 151 1.12 -5.10 21.35
CA ILE A 151 1.88 -3.92 21.79
C ILE A 151 2.64 -3.29 20.62
N TYR A 152 3.36 -4.10 19.80
CA TYR A 152 4.08 -3.58 18.64
C TYR A 152 3.11 -2.93 17.64
N HIS A 153 1.98 -3.58 17.37
CA HIS A 153 0.92 -3.00 16.55
C HIS A 153 0.44 -1.65 17.09
N ALA A 154 0.13 -1.59 18.38
CA ALA A 154 -0.33 -0.36 19.06
C ALA A 154 0.70 0.76 18.96
N LEU A 155 1.98 0.48 19.29
CA LEU A 155 3.06 1.45 19.17
C LEU A 155 3.30 1.89 17.72
N GLY A 156 3.07 1.01 16.75
CA GLY A 156 3.06 1.36 15.32
C GLY A 156 1.96 2.37 14.96
N MET A 157 0.81 2.30 15.64
CA MET A 157 -0.37 3.13 15.37
C MET A 157 -0.36 4.46 16.15
N CYS A 158 0.02 4.45 17.43
CA CYS A 158 -0.09 5.59 18.34
C CYS A 158 1.22 6.04 18.97
N GLY A 159 2.33 5.32 18.72
CA GLY A 159 3.64 5.66 19.27
C GLY A 159 4.19 6.99 18.75
N THR A 160 5.12 7.54 19.52
CA THR A 160 5.87 8.75 19.20
C THR A 160 7.35 8.41 18.92
N SER A 161 8.20 9.42 18.83
CA SER A 161 9.66 9.23 18.74
C SER A 161 10.26 8.38 19.87
N ALA A 162 9.61 8.28 21.04
CA ALA A 162 10.04 7.44 22.16
C ALA A 162 10.03 5.93 21.82
N SER A 163 9.10 5.48 20.98
CA SER A 163 8.99 4.08 20.56
C SER A 163 9.99 3.65 19.49
N VAL A 164 10.65 4.60 18.80
CA VAL A 164 11.53 4.29 17.64
C VAL A 164 12.66 3.34 18.02
N LYS A 165 13.29 3.55 19.18
CA LYS A 165 14.39 2.69 19.65
C LYS A 165 13.91 1.28 19.99
N ALA A 166 12.78 1.16 20.68
CA ALA A 166 12.24 -0.13 21.10
C ALA A 166 11.83 -0.98 19.88
N LEU A 167 10.99 -0.43 18.98
CA LEU A 167 10.56 -1.15 17.79
C LEU A 167 11.72 -1.41 16.83
N GLY A 168 12.64 -0.45 16.67
CA GLY A 168 13.81 -0.63 15.81
C GLY A 168 14.75 -1.73 16.28
N ASN A 169 14.96 -1.86 17.58
CA ASN A 169 15.76 -2.95 18.17
C ASN A 169 15.05 -4.30 18.00
N ALA A 170 13.74 -4.36 18.25
CA ALA A 170 12.96 -5.59 18.09
C ALA A 170 12.92 -6.03 16.62
N ALA A 171 12.70 -5.11 15.67
CA ALA A 171 12.74 -5.41 14.23
C ALA A 171 14.12 -5.89 13.79
N LYS A 172 15.20 -5.31 14.33
CA LYS A 172 16.57 -5.77 14.07
C LYS A 172 16.83 -7.17 14.61
N ALA A 173 16.30 -7.50 15.80
CA ALA A 173 16.45 -8.83 16.40
C ALA A 173 15.87 -9.96 15.53
N VAL A 174 14.81 -9.69 14.79
CA VAL A 174 14.21 -10.61 13.78
C VAL A 174 14.78 -10.39 12.38
N ASN A 175 15.91 -9.70 12.27
CA ASN A 175 16.56 -9.37 10.99
C ASN A 175 15.58 -8.73 9.98
N TYR A 176 14.70 -7.85 10.42
CA TYR A 176 13.67 -7.20 9.62
C TYR A 176 12.83 -8.18 8.78
N ALA A 177 12.58 -9.36 9.31
CA ALA A 177 11.72 -10.35 8.66
C ALA A 177 10.24 -9.99 8.80
N TRP A 178 9.43 -10.49 7.88
CA TRP A 178 8.00 -10.63 8.05
C TRP A 178 7.76 -11.93 8.83
N GLU A 179 7.38 -11.81 10.07
CA GLU A 179 7.23 -12.96 10.97
C GLU A 179 6.06 -12.73 11.95
N ALA A 180 5.78 -13.72 12.82
CA ALA A 180 4.56 -13.75 13.63
C ALA A 180 4.34 -12.54 14.55
N SER A 181 5.42 -11.88 15.03
CA SER A 181 5.29 -10.69 15.92
C SER A 181 4.85 -9.42 15.19
N ASP A 182 4.95 -9.38 13.85
CA ASP A 182 4.65 -8.23 12.99
C ASP A 182 5.43 -6.94 13.35
N VAL A 183 6.54 -7.09 14.08
CA VAL A 183 7.32 -5.94 14.60
C VAL A 183 7.95 -5.10 13.49
N THR A 184 8.38 -5.73 12.39
CA THR A 184 8.97 -5.01 11.26
C THR A 184 7.94 -4.09 10.58
N ALA A 185 6.72 -4.59 10.35
CA ALA A 185 5.64 -3.78 9.80
C ALA A 185 5.22 -2.66 10.76
N SER A 186 5.14 -2.96 12.04
CA SER A 186 4.82 -2.00 13.10
C SER A 186 5.86 -0.88 13.19
N TYR A 187 7.17 -1.23 13.08
CA TYR A 187 8.25 -0.25 13.04
C TYR A 187 8.15 0.68 11.83
N LEU A 188 7.95 0.13 10.63
CA LEU A 188 7.78 0.94 9.41
C LEU A 188 6.55 1.85 9.49
N ARG A 189 5.45 1.35 10.04
CA ARG A 189 4.22 2.13 10.27
C ARG A 189 4.44 3.27 11.25
N LEU A 190 5.16 3.02 12.35
CA LEU A 190 5.58 4.09 13.28
C LEU A 190 6.33 5.20 12.56
N LEU A 191 7.34 4.84 11.74
CA LEU A 191 8.12 5.83 11.01
C LEU A 191 7.27 6.64 10.01
N GLN A 192 6.32 5.99 9.33
CA GLN A 192 5.37 6.67 8.44
C GLN A 192 4.47 7.65 9.22
N ASN A 193 3.95 7.23 10.37
CA ASN A 193 3.12 8.07 11.22
C ASN A 193 3.90 9.27 11.78
N LEU A 194 5.18 9.09 12.12
CA LEU A 194 6.05 10.20 12.55
C LEU A 194 6.22 11.25 11.44
N VAL A 195 6.39 10.82 10.18
CA VAL A 195 6.43 11.74 9.04
C VAL A 195 5.11 12.52 8.91
N ALA A 196 3.98 11.81 8.96
CA ALA A 196 2.65 12.41 8.84
C ALA A 196 2.34 13.40 9.98
N ASN A 197 2.88 13.17 11.18
CA ASN A 197 2.68 13.99 12.37
C ASN A 197 3.72 15.13 12.54
N GLY A 198 4.59 15.37 11.55
CA GLY A 198 5.58 16.45 11.60
C GLY A 198 6.91 16.11 12.31
N GLU A 199 7.09 14.88 12.78
CA GLU A 199 8.33 14.38 13.40
C GLU A 199 9.29 13.76 12.35
N GLY A 200 9.27 14.27 11.12
CA GLY A 200 10.00 13.74 9.97
C GLY A 200 11.52 13.62 10.20
N LYS A 201 12.13 14.50 11.02
CA LYS A 201 13.58 14.42 11.31
C LYS A 201 13.96 13.11 12.02
N VAL A 202 13.13 12.64 12.96
CA VAL A 202 13.36 11.38 13.68
C VAL A 202 13.18 10.19 12.74
N ALA A 203 12.10 10.18 11.97
CA ALA A 203 11.83 9.15 10.97
C ALA A 203 12.96 9.07 9.92
N LEU A 204 13.45 10.22 9.44
CA LEU A 204 14.56 10.30 8.49
C LEU A 204 15.85 9.67 9.05
N ALA A 205 16.21 10.00 10.30
CA ALA A 205 17.39 9.42 10.94
C ALA A 205 17.28 7.89 11.08
N ALA A 206 16.09 7.40 11.43
CA ALA A 206 15.79 5.97 11.51
C ALA A 206 15.83 5.30 10.13
N ALA A 207 15.22 5.91 9.11
CA ALA A 207 15.20 5.40 7.74
C ALA A 207 16.63 5.32 7.14
N LYS A 208 17.48 6.32 7.36
CA LYS A 208 18.88 6.30 6.92
C LYS A 208 19.70 5.18 7.57
N LYS A 209 19.40 4.83 8.84
CA LYS A 209 19.99 3.67 9.51
C LYS A 209 19.46 2.36 8.94
N LEU A 210 18.14 2.27 8.75
CA LEU A 210 17.46 1.09 8.23
C LEU A 210 17.95 0.74 6.81
N LEU A 211 18.13 1.74 5.95
CA LEU A 211 18.64 1.56 4.59
C LEU A 211 20.02 0.86 4.54
N LYS A 212 20.85 1.02 5.59
CA LYS A 212 22.17 0.40 5.71
C LYS A 212 22.17 -0.90 6.52
N ALA A 213 21.09 -1.18 7.26
CA ALA A 213 21.03 -2.27 8.23
C ALA A 213 20.59 -3.61 7.62
N THR A 214 20.08 -3.61 6.40
CA THR A 214 19.55 -4.81 5.74
C THR A 214 19.79 -4.77 4.24
N ASP A 215 19.89 -5.93 3.63
CA ASP A 215 19.96 -6.15 2.17
C ASP A 215 18.56 -6.40 1.55
N LYS A 216 17.52 -6.57 2.36
CA LYS A 216 16.15 -6.84 1.90
C LYS A 216 15.61 -5.67 1.09
N SER A 217 15.37 -5.87 -0.20
CA SER A 217 14.98 -4.85 -1.17
C SER A 217 13.70 -4.09 -0.75
N HIS A 218 12.67 -4.80 -0.25
CA HIS A 218 11.42 -4.21 0.17
C HIS A 218 11.56 -3.31 1.42
N ILE A 219 12.41 -3.69 2.39
CA ILE A 219 12.68 -2.87 3.59
C ILE A 219 13.50 -1.64 3.21
N ARG A 220 14.53 -1.81 2.36
CA ARG A 220 15.31 -0.70 1.81
C ARG A 220 14.44 0.24 0.98
N GLY A 221 13.51 -0.32 0.20
CA GLY A 221 12.52 0.45 -0.55
C GLY A 221 11.62 1.30 0.35
N ALA A 222 11.11 0.72 1.45
CA ALA A 222 10.32 1.46 2.45
C ALA A 222 11.14 2.55 3.14
N ALA A 223 12.41 2.28 3.49
CA ALA A 223 13.32 3.29 4.05
C ALA A 223 13.57 4.43 3.06
N LEU A 224 13.78 4.12 1.79
CA LEU A 224 13.98 5.11 0.74
C LEU A 224 12.74 5.98 0.53
N GLN A 225 11.54 5.39 0.58
CA GLN A 225 10.27 6.13 0.52
C GLN A 225 10.17 7.17 1.64
N LEU A 226 10.54 6.81 2.89
CA LEU A 226 10.57 7.74 4.02
C LEU A 226 11.59 8.87 3.80
N ILE A 227 12.77 8.55 3.23
CA ILE A 227 13.80 9.55 2.93
C ILE A 227 13.29 10.55 1.88
N PHE A 228 12.65 10.08 0.79
CA PHE A 228 12.06 10.98 -0.21
C PHE A 228 10.89 11.80 0.35
N ALA A 229 10.06 11.20 1.20
CA ALA A 229 8.93 11.90 1.83
C ALA A 229 9.38 13.07 2.72
N VAL A 230 10.55 12.98 3.36
CA VAL A 230 11.05 14.02 4.28
C VAL A 230 12.00 14.99 3.57
N ASP A 231 12.99 14.46 2.83
CA ASP A 231 14.07 15.25 2.23
C ASP A 231 13.70 15.81 0.84
N GLY A 232 12.67 15.27 0.17
CA GLY A 232 12.24 15.69 -1.17
C GLY A 232 13.40 15.65 -2.16
N LYS A 233 13.67 16.78 -2.84
CA LYS A 233 14.80 16.93 -3.82
C LYS A 233 16.15 16.59 -3.21
N LYS A 234 16.36 16.78 -1.91
CA LYS A 234 17.62 16.46 -1.24
C LYS A 234 17.89 14.96 -1.18
N ALA A 235 16.87 14.12 -1.43
CA ALA A 235 17.00 12.67 -1.50
C ALA A 235 17.53 12.16 -2.85
N LEU A 236 17.62 12.98 -3.89
CA LEU A 236 18.12 12.57 -5.23
C LEU A 236 19.50 11.87 -5.24
N PRO A 237 20.47 12.18 -4.35
CA PRO A 237 21.70 11.39 -4.26
C PRO A 237 21.48 9.89 -3.99
N TYR A 238 20.39 9.53 -3.31
CA TYR A 238 20.01 8.12 -3.08
C TYR A 238 19.55 7.42 -4.37
N LEU A 239 18.92 8.14 -5.31
CA LEU A 239 18.61 7.62 -6.64
C LEU A 239 19.90 7.18 -7.37
N TYR A 240 20.91 8.04 -7.41
CA TYR A 240 22.18 7.70 -8.09
C TYR A 240 22.90 6.52 -7.44
N THR A 241 22.83 6.43 -6.11
CA THR A 241 23.37 5.27 -5.38
C THR A 241 22.58 4.01 -5.70
N ALA A 242 21.26 4.10 -5.78
CA ALA A 242 20.40 2.97 -6.11
C ALA A 242 20.66 2.43 -7.52
N MET A 243 21.03 3.28 -8.49
CA MET A 243 21.37 2.82 -9.86
C MET A 243 22.62 1.93 -9.91
N LYS A 244 23.39 1.84 -8.82
CA LYS A 244 24.53 0.92 -8.68
C LYS A 244 24.18 -0.36 -7.93
N ASP A 245 22.94 -0.49 -7.51
CA ASP A 245 22.49 -1.64 -6.70
C ASP A 245 22.20 -2.85 -7.61
N PRO A 246 22.63 -4.05 -7.24
CA PRO A 246 22.34 -5.25 -8.03
C PRO A 246 20.85 -5.62 -8.04
N CYS A 247 20.09 -5.21 -7.02
CA CYS A 247 18.67 -5.54 -6.92
C CYS A 247 17.82 -4.63 -7.83
N ARG A 248 17.24 -5.22 -8.86
CA ARG A 248 16.39 -4.53 -9.84
C ARG A 248 15.17 -3.86 -9.19
N GLU A 249 14.49 -4.57 -8.28
CA GLU A 249 13.30 -4.05 -7.59
C GLU A 249 13.62 -2.77 -6.82
N TYR A 250 14.78 -2.74 -6.17
CA TYR A 250 15.22 -1.55 -5.43
C TYR A 250 15.52 -0.38 -6.37
N ARG A 251 16.20 -0.62 -7.52
CA ARG A 251 16.47 0.40 -8.53
C ARG A 251 15.20 1.01 -9.12
N VAL A 252 14.26 0.13 -9.55
CA VAL A 252 12.97 0.56 -10.12
C VAL A 252 12.15 1.35 -9.11
N ASN A 253 12.15 0.92 -7.84
CA ASN A 253 11.48 1.66 -6.77
C ASN A 253 12.13 3.04 -6.55
N ALA A 254 13.46 3.15 -6.60
CA ALA A 254 14.16 4.42 -6.47
C ALA A 254 13.82 5.40 -7.61
N LEU A 255 13.75 4.91 -8.85
CA LEU A 255 13.32 5.70 -10.01
C LEU A 255 11.89 6.22 -9.79
N ARG A 256 10.94 5.35 -9.42
CA ARG A 256 9.55 5.73 -9.16
C ARG A 256 9.40 6.75 -8.04
N LEU A 257 10.13 6.57 -6.92
CA LEU A 257 10.08 7.50 -5.79
C LEU A 257 10.68 8.88 -6.11
N SER A 258 11.58 8.96 -7.09
CA SER A 258 12.20 10.20 -7.49
C SER A 258 11.34 11.04 -8.44
N GLU A 259 10.32 10.47 -9.08
CA GLU A 259 9.50 11.13 -10.12
C GLU A 259 9.01 12.55 -9.76
N PRO A 260 8.46 12.81 -8.55
CA PRO A 260 8.00 14.16 -8.21
C PRO A 260 9.10 15.20 -8.09
N TYR A 261 10.38 14.79 -8.07
CA TYR A 261 11.52 15.64 -7.74
C TYR A 261 12.54 15.76 -8.87
N VAL A 262 12.37 15.00 -9.96
CA VAL A 262 13.31 14.99 -11.08
C VAL A 262 13.16 16.25 -11.96
N ASN A 263 14.25 16.59 -12.64
CA ASN A 263 14.33 17.67 -13.61
C ASN A 263 15.37 17.29 -14.68
N GLU A 264 15.61 18.18 -15.65
CA GLU A 264 16.53 17.93 -16.76
C GLU A 264 17.94 17.51 -16.29
N LEU A 265 18.46 18.06 -15.19
CA LEU A 265 19.77 17.67 -14.65
C LEU A 265 19.80 16.20 -14.21
N VAL A 266 18.67 15.70 -13.67
CA VAL A 266 18.54 14.28 -13.28
C VAL A 266 18.52 13.41 -14.52
N TYR A 267 17.78 13.80 -15.57
CA TYR A 267 17.74 13.06 -16.84
C TYR A 267 19.13 12.97 -17.46
N VAL A 268 19.87 14.08 -17.50
CA VAL A 268 21.28 14.12 -17.98
C VAL A 268 22.16 13.20 -17.13
N ALA A 269 21.99 13.18 -15.80
CA ALA A 269 22.76 12.32 -14.92
C ALA A 269 22.46 10.83 -15.14
N LEU A 270 21.18 10.46 -15.32
CA LEU A 270 20.79 9.09 -15.66
C LEU A 270 21.28 8.69 -17.05
N ASN A 271 21.30 9.62 -18.02
CA ASN A 271 21.86 9.36 -19.34
C ASN A 271 23.38 9.03 -19.29
N LYS A 272 24.11 9.54 -18.31
CA LYS A 272 25.52 9.12 -18.12
C LYS A 272 25.63 7.65 -17.77
N VAL A 273 24.69 7.12 -16.97
CA VAL A 273 24.63 5.69 -16.64
C VAL A 273 24.33 4.84 -17.88
N LEU A 274 23.53 5.34 -18.84
CA LEU A 274 23.26 4.64 -20.10
C LEU A 274 24.51 4.46 -20.96
N LYS A 275 25.50 5.35 -20.83
CA LYS A 275 26.78 5.30 -21.57
C LYS A 275 27.81 4.37 -20.92
N ASP A 276 27.60 3.95 -19.68
CA ASP A 276 28.49 3.00 -18.98
C ASP A 276 28.41 1.62 -19.61
N LYS A 277 29.56 0.93 -19.75
CA LYS A 277 29.62 -0.33 -20.49
C LYS A 277 29.21 -1.55 -19.69
N GLU A 278 29.18 -1.48 -18.37
CA GLU A 278 29.16 -2.66 -17.51
C GLU A 278 27.77 -3.14 -17.04
N GLU A 279 26.74 -2.26 -17.00
CA GLU A 279 25.48 -2.64 -16.36
C GLU A 279 24.27 -2.68 -17.33
N LYS A 280 24.02 -3.84 -17.90
CA LYS A 280 23.00 -4.04 -18.95
C LYS A 280 21.57 -3.86 -18.43
N THR A 281 21.23 -4.42 -17.24
CA THR A 281 19.86 -4.35 -16.70
C THR A 281 19.48 -2.95 -16.21
N VAL A 282 20.44 -2.20 -15.65
CA VAL A 282 20.21 -0.80 -15.22
C VAL A 282 19.81 0.08 -16.39
N LYS A 283 20.43 -0.15 -17.58
CA LYS A 283 20.08 0.60 -18.78
C LYS A 283 18.64 0.38 -19.21
N ALA A 284 18.20 -0.88 -19.19
CA ALA A 284 16.80 -1.21 -19.50
C ALA A 284 15.82 -0.55 -18.50
N ASP A 285 16.16 -0.52 -17.20
CA ASP A 285 15.34 0.10 -16.17
C ASP A 285 15.21 1.62 -16.40
N ILE A 286 16.31 2.32 -16.71
CA ILE A 286 16.32 3.77 -17.01
C ILE A 286 15.55 4.06 -18.30
N LEU A 287 15.76 3.28 -19.37
CA LEU A 287 15.05 3.46 -20.65
C LEU A 287 13.54 3.27 -20.48
N ASN A 288 13.12 2.23 -19.79
CA ASN A 288 11.71 2.01 -19.47
C ASN A 288 11.11 3.18 -18.66
N TRP A 289 11.89 3.71 -17.72
CA TRP A 289 11.47 4.84 -16.92
C TRP A 289 11.38 6.13 -17.75
N PHE A 290 12.33 6.39 -18.65
CA PHE A 290 12.24 7.50 -19.62
C PHE A 290 10.99 7.39 -20.49
N GLY A 291 10.68 6.19 -20.97
CA GLY A 291 9.46 5.95 -21.74
C GLY A 291 8.19 6.22 -20.94
N THR A 292 8.11 5.71 -19.71
CA THR A 292 6.93 5.86 -18.85
C THR A 292 6.69 7.33 -18.46
N ASN A 293 7.75 8.11 -18.29
CA ASN A 293 7.67 9.52 -17.94
C ASN A 293 7.72 10.46 -19.17
N HIS A 294 7.64 9.91 -20.40
CA HIS A 294 7.66 10.68 -21.67
C HIS A 294 8.80 11.69 -21.77
N VAL A 295 10.03 11.29 -21.38
CA VAL A 295 11.20 12.17 -21.30
C VAL A 295 11.75 12.46 -22.71
N SER A 296 11.08 13.35 -23.43
CA SER A 296 11.40 13.70 -24.83
C SER A 296 12.79 14.31 -25.02
N SER A 297 13.30 15.06 -24.03
CA SER A 297 14.65 15.65 -24.06
C SER A 297 15.77 14.61 -24.15
N GLN A 298 15.50 13.35 -23.81
CA GLN A 298 16.48 12.25 -23.86
C GLN A 298 16.22 11.28 -25.02
N ILE A 299 15.42 11.64 -26.01
CA ILE A 299 15.05 10.76 -27.13
C ILE A 299 16.27 10.22 -27.90
N ASN A 300 17.30 11.01 -28.08
CA ASN A 300 18.53 10.57 -28.76
C ASN A 300 19.24 9.44 -28.00
N ALA A 301 19.26 9.50 -26.68
CA ALA A 301 19.81 8.42 -25.85
C ALA A 301 18.95 7.15 -25.91
N VAL A 302 17.63 7.30 -25.97
CA VAL A 302 16.68 6.20 -26.14
C VAL A 302 16.89 5.52 -27.50
N VAL A 303 16.95 6.30 -28.58
CA VAL A 303 17.20 5.79 -29.94
C VAL A 303 18.54 5.05 -30.03
N ALA A 304 19.60 5.59 -29.44
CA ALA A 304 20.90 4.92 -29.38
C ALA A 304 20.81 3.53 -28.67
N GLY A 305 19.94 3.39 -27.70
CA GLY A 305 19.67 2.14 -27.02
C GLY A 305 19.05 1.05 -27.89
N MET A 306 18.33 1.40 -28.96
CA MET A 306 17.70 0.42 -29.87
C MET A 306 18.71 -0.47 -30.60
N SER A 307 19.94 0.04 -30.81
CA SER A 307 21.03 -0.70 -31.45
C SER A 307 21.88 -1.49 -30.44
N SER A 308 21.45 -1.64 -29.20
CA SER A 308 22.19 -2.39 -28.19
C SER A 308 22.32 -3.87 -28.59
N SER A 309 23.52 -4.44 -28.35
CA SER A 309 23.75 -5.88 -28.48
C SER A 309 23.00 -6.71 -27.44
N ASN A 310 22.55 -6.08 -26.35
CA ASN A 310 21.72 -6.70 -25.34
C ASN A 310 20.24 -6.55 -25.70
N ASP A 311 19.54 -7.67 -25.86
CA ASP A 311 18.15 -7.70 -26.30
C ASP A 311 17.17 -7.01 -25.32
N GLU A 312 17.43 -7.09 -24.00
CA GLU A 312 16.59 -6.43 -23.00
C GLU A 312 16.71 -4.92 -23.13
N VAL A 313 17.92 -4.40 -23.30
CA VAL A 313 18.17 -2.96 -23.49
C VAL A 313 17.54 -2.48 -24.80
N ALA A 314 17.74 -3.21 -25.90
CA ALA A 314 17.17 -2.84 -27.22
C ALA A 314 15.63 -2.80 -27.15
N LYS A 315 15.00 -3.82 -26.60
CA LYS A 315 13.53 -3.87 -26.45
C LYS A 315 13.01 -2.77 -25.52
N ALA A 316 13.69 -2.48 -24.42
CA ALA A 316 13.33 -1.39 -23.53
C ALA A 316 13.41 -0.03 -24.23
N ALA A 317 14.47 0.20 -25.04
CA ALA A 317 14.64 1.42 -25.85
C ALA A 317 13.51 1.57 -26.90
N ILE A 318 13.17 0.49 -27.61
CA ILE A 318 12.10 0.48 -28.61
C ILE A 318 10.75 0.81 -27.94
N ALA A 319 10.44 0.16 -26.82
CA ALA A 319 9.20 0.43 -26.07
C ALA A 319 9.16 1.87 -25.53
N ALA A 320 10.30 2.38 -25.03
CA ALA A 320 10.41 3.74 -24.55
C ALA A 320 10.20 4.77 -25.66
N ALA A 321 10.77 4.56 -26.85
CA ALA A 321 10.58 5.44 -27.99
C ALA A 321 9.11 5.52 -28.43
N GLY A 322 8.40 4.38 -28.45
CA GLY A 322 6.95 4.35 -28.73
C GLY A 322 6.13 5.19 -27.74
N LYS A 323 6.47 5.11 -26.43
CA LYS A 323 5.80 5.88 -25.37
C LYS A 323 6.14 7.37 -25.41
N ILE A 324 7.39 7.71 -25.68
CA ILE A 324 7.83 9.11 -25.79
C ILE A 324 7.20 9.77 -27.02
N GLY A 325 7.20 9.08 -28.16
CA GLY A 325 6.67 9.64 -29.41
C GLY A 325 7.60 10.62 -30.09
N GLY A 326 7.04 11.37 -31.03
CA GLY A 326 7.76 12.38 -31.82
C GLY A 326 8.44 11.83 -33.07
N GLU A 327 8.87 12.73 -33.96
CA GLU A 327 9.40 12.38 -35.30
C GLU A 327 10.66 11.50 -35.23
N THR A 328 11.59 11.84 -34.35
CA THR A 328 12.84 11.07 -34.17
C THR A 328 12.54 9.64 -33.74
N ALA A 329 11.59 9.43 -32.80
CA ALA A 329 11.17 8.11 -32.37
C ALA A 329 10.52 7.33 -33.51
N LEU A 330 9.59 7.97 -34.24
CA LEU A 330 8.86 7.37 -35.33
C LEU A 330 9.81 6.87 -36.43
N THR A 331 10.71 7.73 -36.91
CA THR A 331 11.68 7.38 -37.95
C THR A 331 12.52 6.17 -37.58
N ASN A 332 13.03 6.15 -36.32
CA ASN A 332 13.89 5.06 -35.88
C ASN A 332 13.10 3.75 -35.62
N LEU A 333 11.85 3.83 -35.14
CA LEU A 333 11.00 2.65 -34.99
C LEU A 333 10.62 2.04 -36.33
N VAL A 334 10.30 2.86 -37.33
CA VAL A 334 10.02 2.40 -38.71
C VAL A 334 11.25 1.68 -39.29
N ALA A 335 12.44 2.22 -39.12
CA ALA A 335 13.68 1.57 -39.56
C ALA A 335 13.93 0.19 -38.90
N GLN A 336 13.33 -0.08 -37.75
CA GLN A 336 13.45 -1.36 -37.05
C GLN A 336 12.44 -2.43 -37.56
N LEU A 337 11.48 -2.09 -38.42
CA LEU A 337 10.43 -3.03 -38.87
C LEU A 337 10.97 -4.23 -39.68
N ASN A 338 12.17 -4.14 -40.24
CA ASN A 338 12.89 -5.26 -40.85
C ASN A 338 14.08 -5.76 -40.05
N GLY A 339 14.31 -5.22 -38.86
CA GLY A 339 15.45 -5.54 -38.02
C GLY A 339 15.24 -6.75 -37.10
N LYS A 340 16.27 -7.05 -36.30
CA LYS A 340 16.26 -8.13 -35.28
C LYS A 340 15.09 -8.02 -34.30
N HIS A 341 14.67 -6.80 -33.99
CA HIS A 341 13.61 -6.51 -32.99
C HIS A 341 12.33 -6.00 -33.65
N ALA A 342 12.05 -6.43 -34.90
CA ALA A 342 10.92 -5.97 -35.69
C ALA A 342 9.58 -6.14 -35.00
N GLU A 343 9.36 -7.23 -34.26
CA GLU A 343 8.12 -7.43 -33.49
C GLU A 343 7.96 -6.41 -32.35
N ALA A 344 9.05 -6.06 -31.66
CA ALA A 344 9.00 -5.03 -30.64
C ALA A 344 8.72 -3.65 -31.23
N ALA A 345 9.32 -3.33 -32.38
CA ALA A 345 9.08 -2.08 -33.12
C ALA A 345 7.62 -2.00 -33.62
N HIS A 346 7.10 -3.08 -34.18
CA HIS A 346 5.70 -3.19 -34.59
C HIS A 346 4.77 -2.92 -33.41
N ALA A 347 4.96 -3.60 -32.27
CA ALA A 347 4.15 -3.40 -31.07
C ALA A 347 4.23 -1.94 -30.54
N ALA A 348 5.42 -1.33 -30.59
CA ALA A 348 5.61 0.06 -30.17
C ALA A 348 4.90 1.05 -31.10
N LEU A 349 4.86 0.78 -32.41
CA LEU A 349 4.14 1.61 -33.39
C LEU A 349 2.63 1.48 -33.30
N LEU A 350 2.10 0.29 -32.94
CA LEU A 350 0.68 0.10 -32.68
C LEU A 350 0.16 0.99 -31.54
N THR A 351 0.98 1.21 -30.52
CA THR A 351 0.65 2.02 -29.33
C THR A 351 1.38 3.36 -29.28
N PHE A 352 1.95 3.81 -30.41
CA PHE A 352 2.78 4.99 -30.50
C PHE A 352 2.07 6.26 -29.99
N ASN A 353 2.78 7.03 -29.18
CA ASN A 353 2.28 8.30 -28.66
C ASN A 353 2.43 9.40 -29.74
N GLY A 354 1.38 9.61 -30.50
CA GLY A 354 1.30 10.61 -31.55
C GLY A 354 0.89 10.06 -32.90
N LYS A 355 1.08 10.88 -33.95
CA LYS A 355 0.75 10.52 -35.33
C LYS A 355 1.82 9.60 -35.91
N VAL A 356 1.42 8.48 -36.46
CA VAL A 356 2.31 7.50 -37.13
C VAL A 356 2.28 7.61 -38.66
N ASN A 357 1.27 8.30 -39.21
CA ASN A 357 0.96 8.31 -40.63
C ASN A 357 2.18 8.59 -41.54
N PRO A 358 3.00 9.63 -41.32
CA PRO A 358 4.15 9.89 -42.20
C PRO A 358 5.13 8.70 -42.25
N GLY A 359 5.45 8.13 -41.09
CA GLY A 359 6.37 6.99 -41.02
C GLY A 359 5.82 5.71 -41.64
N ILE A 360 4.54 5.41 -41.40
CA ILE A 360 3.89 4.21 -41.97
C ILE A 360 3.70 4.32 -43.50
N LEU A 361 3.35 5.52 -43.98
CA LEU A 361 3.30 5.78 -45.41
C LEU A 361 4.65 5.56 -46.10
N THR A 362 5.75 5.95 -45.44
CA THR A 362 7.11 5.66 -45.93
C THR A 362 7.43 4.16 -45.85
N ALA A 363 7.00 3.46 -44.80
CA ALA A 363 7.23 2.03 -44.63
C ALA A 363 6.50 1.19 -45.67
N LEU A 364 5.35 1.64 -46.23
CA LEU A 364 4.62 0.99 -47.35
C LEU A 364 5.39 1.02 -48.65
N ASP A 365 6.43 1.86 -48.80
CA ASP A 365 7.33 1.86 -49.96
C ASP A 365 8.60 1.01 -49.70
N GLY A 366 8.70 0.33 -48.56
CA GLY A 366 9.84 -0.49 -48.18
C GLY A 366 9.87 -1.90 -48.81
N ASP A 367 10.69 -2.78 -48.21
CA ASP A 367 10.71 -4.21 -48.61
C ASP A 367 9.45 -4.94 -48.11
N ALA A 368 9.21 -6.15 -48.68
CA ALA A 368 7.99 -6.94 -48.38
C ALA A 368 7.74 -7.18 -46.89
N LYS A 369 8.77 -7.44 -46.09
CA LYS A 369 8.63 -7.63 -44.62
C LYS A 369 8.19 -6.35 -43.92
N THR A 370 8.76 -5.21 -44.31
CA THR A 370 8.40 -3.88 -43.79
C THR A 370 6.97 -3.53 -44.21
N GLN A 371 6.59 -3.79 -45.50
CA GLN A 371 5.25 -3.54 -46.01
C GLN A 371 4.17 -4.33 -45.26
N VAL A 372 4.39 -5.63 -45.00
CA VAL A 372 3.43 -6.46 -44.25
C VAL A 372 3.15 -5.88 -42.89
N ARG A 373 4.18 -5.47 -42.14
CA ARG A 373 4.01 -4.85 -40.82
C ARG A 373 3.35 -3.48 -40.91
N ALA A 374 3.74 -2.68 -41.92
CA ALA A 374 3.13 -1.36 -42.15
C ALA A 374 1.62 -1.48 -42.47
N LEU A 375 1.23 -2.47 -43.29
CA LEU A 375 -0.17 -2.77 -43.57
C LEU A 375 -0.95 -3.14 -42.31
N GLN A 376 -0.37 -3.97 -41.44
CA GLN A 376 -0.99 -4.35 -40.17
C GLN A 376 -1.18 -3.13 -39.24
N ILE A 377 -0.19 -2.24 -39.18
CA ILE A 377 -0.28 -1.01 -38.40
C ILE A 377 -1.33 -0.07 -39.00
N ALA A 378 -1.32 0.15 -40.32
CA ALA A 378 -2.28 0.98 -41.02
C ALA A 378 -3.72 0.52 -40.81
N SER A 379 -3.96 -0.79 -40.92
CA SER A 379 -5.27 -1.41 -40.65
C SER A 379 -5.70 -1.24 -39.19
N THR A 380 -4.83 -1.58 -38.23
CA THR A 380 -5.17 -1.52 -36.84
C THR A 380 -5.43 -0.10 -36.35
N ARG A 381 -4.70 0.86 -36.91
CA ARG A 381 -4.86 2.28 -36.60
C ARG A 381 -5.84 3.03 -37.50
N GLN A 382 -6.51 2.32 -38.40
CA GLN A 382 -7.54 2.85 -39.31
C GLN A 382 -7.04 4.10 -40.07
N MET A 383 -5.90 3.92 -40.78
CA MET A 383 -5.24 5.01 -41.51
C MET A 383 -5.82 5.21 -42.90
N ASP A 384 -6.82 6.08 -43.04
CA ASP A 384 -7.45 6.37 -44.34
C ASP A 384 -6.46 6.89 -45.37
N GLU A 385 -5.44 7.67 -44.97
CA GLU A 385 -4.41 8.21 -45.86
C GLU A 385 -3.50 7.13 -46.48
N ALA A 386 -3.54 5.89 -45.95
CA ALA A 386 -2.80 4.78 -46.52
C ALA A 386 -3.56 4.08 -47.71
N ALA A 387 -4.82 4.41 -47.93
CA ALA A 387 -5.69 3.69 -48.86
C ALA A 387 -5.10 3.53 -50.28
N ASP A 388 -4.63 4.61 -50.89
CA ASP A 388 -4.06 4.58 -52.24
C ASP A 388 -2.82 3.67 -52.34
N LYS A 389 -1.93 3.72 -51.33
CA LYS A 389 -0.77 2.83 -51.28
C LYS A 389 -1.15 1.39 -51.00
N VAL A 390 -2.15 1.11 -50.20
CA VAL A 390 -2.68 -0.24 -49.96
C VAL A 390 -3.27 -0.82 -51.25
N PHE A 391 -4.07 -0.04 -52.02
CA PHE A 391 -4.58 -0.45 -53.30
C PHE A 391 -3.49 -0.73 -54.31
N ALA A 392 -2.43 0.08 -54.36
CA ALA A 392 -1.30 -0.17 -55.25
C ALA A 392 -0.59 -1.50 -54.94
N LEU A 393 -0.53 -1.90 -53.68
CA LEU A 393 0.09 -3.16 -53.22
C LEU A 393 -0.75 -4.40 -53.54
N LEU A 394 -2.05 -4.28 -53.85
CA LEU A 394 -2.90 -5.43 -54.27
C LEU A 394 -2.43 -6.06 -55.59
N ASN A 395 -1.69 -5.32 -56.42
CA ASN A 395 -1.16 -5.79 -57.68
C ASN A 395 0.34 -6.16 -57.56
N ALA A 396 0.90 -6.19 -56.38
CA ALA A 396 2.27 -6.64 -56.18
C ALA A 396 2.39 -8.15 -56.44
N SER A 397 3.51 -8.54 -56.99
CA SER A 397 3.79 -9.95 -57.35
C SER A 397 4.17 -10.84 -56.14
N ASP A 398 4.23 -10.29 -54.97
CA ASP A 398 4.63 -10.99 -53.71
C ASP A 398 3.43 -11.13 -52.77
#